data_6ce4947c3f1f109c02d02221ad283496
#
_entry.id   6ce4947c3f1f109c02d02221ad283496
#
_cell.length_a   1.000
_cell.length_b   1.000
_cell.length_c   1.000
_cell.angle_alpha   90.00
_cell.angle_beta   90.00
_cell.angle_gamma   90.00
#
_symmetry.space_group_name_H-M   'P 1'
#
loop_
_entity.id
_entity.type
_entity.pdbx_description
1 polymer ?
#
loop_
_entity_poly.entity_id
_entity_poly.type
_entity_poly.pdbx_seq_one_letter_code
_entity_poly.pdbx_strand_id
1 'polypeptide(L)'
;MAKYIKQEMPDIAGKGENAVYYRMQTERNIGASEFIEEVAGIGTGLSEGAVTHVLGQLTHTLARLLADGHTVTVGGLGTFRATVGVVEGKEQDSFDTDEPKRNAQSIEVKGVNYRADKALVKDIRVQCRLERGKESRLHRS
;
A
#
# COMPACT_ATOMS: atom_id res chain seq x y z
N MET A 1 -5.22 4.61 -21.29
CA MET A 1 -6.21 5.43 -20.60
C MET A 1 -6.79 4.65 -19.44
N ALA A 2 -6.81 5.26 -18.25
CA ALA A 2 -7.35 4.59 -17.06
C ALA A 2 -8.88 4.62 -17.09
N LYS A 3 -9.49 3.63 -16.47
CA LYS A 3 -10.95 3.52 -16.39
C LYS A 3 -11.39 3.57 -14.94
N TYR A 4 -12.50 4.25 -14.68
CA TYR A 4 -13.15 4.23 -13.38
C TYR A 4 -14.46 3.48 -13.45
N ILE A 5 -14.84 2.88 -12.34
CA ILE A 5 -16.11 2.18 -12.21
C ILE A 5 -16.80 2.59 -10.93
N LYS A 6 -18.12 2.46 -10.95
CA LYS A 6 -18.96 2.68 -9.79
C LYS A 6 -19.13 1.37 -9.05
N GLN A 7 -18.99 1.40 -7.75
CA GLN A 7 -19.11 0.19 -6.92
C GLN A 7 -19.99 0.43 -5.72
N GLU A 8 -20.82 -0.56 -5.39
CA GLU A 8 -21.61 -0.56 -4.18
C GLU A 8 -20.83 -1.20 -3.04
N MET A 9 -20.95 -0.59 -1.86
CA MET A 9 -20.49 -1.19 -0.61
C MET A 9 -21.68 -1.76 0.14
N PRO A 10 -21.52 -2.90 0.84
CA PRO A 10 -22.57 -3.40 1.73
C PRO A 10 -22.95 -2.35 2.76
N ASP A 11 -24.22 -2.34 3.16
CA ASP A 11 -24.74 -1.43 4.18
C ASP A 11 -24.28 -1.88 5.58
N ILE A 12 -23.06 -1.51 5.94
CA ILE A 12 -22.48 -1.86 7.24
C ILE A 12 -23.10 -1.05 8.37
N ALA A 13 -23.65 0.13 8.05
CA ALA A 13 -24.23 1.01 9.06
C ALA A 13 -25.71 0.73 9.34
N GLY A 14 -26.34 -0.22 8.64
CA GLY A 14 -27.74 -0.60 8.86
C GLY A 14 -28.74 0.45 8.47
N LYS A 15 -28.40 1.37 7.55
CA LYS A 15 -29.27 2.48 7.12
C LYS A 15 -30.22 2.10 5.99
N GLY A 16 -30.22 0.84 5.55
CA GLY A 16 -31.10 0.34 4.52
C GLY A 16 -30.66 0.60 3.10
N GLU A 17 -29.58 1.29 2.88
CA GLU A 17 -29.03 1.60 1.55
C GLU A 17 -27.55 1.26 1.47
N ASN A 18 -27.14 0.68 0.36
CA ASN A 18 -25.73 0.45 0.06
C ASN A 18 -25.06 1.76 -0.32
N ALA A 19 -23.90 2.06 0.26
CA ALA A 19 -23.10 3.19 -0.14
C ALA A 19 -22.53 2.94 -1.54
N VAL A 20 -22.38 4.02 -2.30
CA VAL A 20 -21.82 3.97 -3.65
C VAL A 20 -20.53 4.77 -3.68
N TYR A 21 -19.50 4.22 -4.29
CA TYR A 21 -18.25 4.93 -4.47
C TYR A 21 -17.65 4.63 -5.83
N TYR A 22 -16.74 5.48 -6.26
CA TYR A 22 -16.01 5.29 -7.51
C TYR A 22 -14.61 4.80 -7.21
N ARG A 23 -14.13 3.89 -8.03
CA ARG A 23 -12.76 3.40 -7.93
C ARG A 23 -12.15 3.24 -9.31
N MET A 24 -10.84 3.23 -9.35
CA MET A 24 -10.12 2.93 -10.59
C MET A 24 -10.23 1.43 -10.88
N GLN A 25 -10.57 1.11 -12.10
CA GLN A 25 -10.55 -0.28 -12.55
C GLN A 25 -9.10 -0.72 -12.71
N THR A 26 -8.74 -1.83 -12.07
CA THR A 26 -7.39 -2.38 -12.18
C THR A 26 -7.24 -3.05 -13.55
N GLU A 27 -6.25 -2.60 -14.32
CA GLU A 27 -5.96 -3.22 -15.62
C GLU A 27 -5.23 -4.54 -15.43
N ARG A 28 -4.00 -4.47 -14.94
CA ARG A 28 -3.19 -5.64 -14.61
C ARG A 28 -2.10 -5.24 -13.63
N ASN A 29 -1.51 -6.22 -12.98
CA ASN A 29 -0.37 -5.96 -12.13
C ASN A 29 0.90 -5.87 -12.96
N ILE A 30 1.66 -4.78 -12.77
CA ILE A 30 3.01 -4.68 -13.31
C ILE A 30 3.94 -5.34 -12.29
N GLY A 31 4.52 -6.47 -12.66
CA GLY A 31 5.41 -7.22 -11.78
C GLY A 31 6.77 -6.56 -11.60
N ALA A 32 7.56 -7.12 -10.69
CA ALA A 32 8.86 -6.55 -10.32
C ALA A 32 9.81 -6.43 -11.51
N SER A 33 9.92 -7.46 -12.35
CA SER A 33 10.81 -7.44 -13.51
C SER A 33 10.39 -6.41 -14.54
N GLU A 34 9.12 -6.32 -14.82
CA GLU A 34 8.57 -5.35 -15.77
C GLU A 34 8.75 -3.93 -15.25
N PHE A 35 8.58 -3.72 -13.95
CA PHE A 35 8.79 -2.42 -13.33
C PHE A 35 10.25 -1.97 -13.49
N ILE A 36 11.20 -2.88 -13.29
CA ILE A 36 12.62 -2.60 -13.50
C ILE A 36 12.90 -2.20 -14.95
N GLU A 37 12.31 -2.91 -15.92
CA GLU A 37 12.44 -2.58 -17.33
C GLU A 37 11.91 -1.17 -17.63
N GLU A 38 10.77 -0.81 -17.03
CA GLU A 38 10.19 0.53 -17.20
C GLU A 38 11.09 1.62 -16.62
N VAL A 39 11.66 1.40 -15.43
CA VAL A 39 12.57 2.36 -14.80
C VAL A 39 13.85 2.53 -15.62
N ALA A 40 14.37 1.45 -16.17
CA ALA A 40 15.57 1.42 -16.99
C ALA A 40 15.31 1.68 -18.48
N GLY A 41 14.17 2.28 -18.80
CA GLY A 41 13.72 2.48 -20.17
C GLY A 41 14.68 3.29 -21.03
N ILE A 42 14.43 3.28 -22.33
CA ILE A 42 15.25 3.96 -23.34
C ILE A 42 15.39 5.44 -22.99
N GLY A 43 16.62 5.95 -23.03
CA GLY A 43 16.91 7.35 -22.74
C GLY A 43 17.14 7.69 -21.28
N THR A 44 16.99 6.74 -20.35
CA THR A 44 17.23 6.98 -18.93
C THR A 44 18.70 6.94 -18.54
N GLY A 45 19.53 6.27 -19.33
CA GLY A 45 20.94 6.02 -18.98
C GLY A 45 21.12 4.97 -17.90
N LEU A 46 20.05 4.30 -17.50
CA LEU A 46 20.08 3.28 -16.44
C LEU A 46 20.02 1.89 -17.03
N SER A 47 20.84 0.97 -16.52
CA SER A 47 20.75 -0.45 -16.85
C SER A 47 19.76 -1.14 -15.89
N GLU A 48 19.17 -2.22 -16.33
CA GLU A 48 18.32 -3.04 -15.47
C GLU A 48 19.08 -3.57 -14.26
N GLY A 49 20.36 -3.93 -14.44
CA GLY A 49 21.22 -4.37 -13.35
C GLY A 49 21.44 -3.30 -12.30
N ALA A 50 21.68 -2.05 -12.74
CA ALA A 50 21.83 -0.93 -11.82
C ALA A 50 20.56 -0.66 -11.03
N VAL A 51 19.40 -0.66 -11.70
CA VAL A 51 18.11 -0.48 -11.05
C VAL A 51 17.84 -1.59 -10.03
N THR A 52 18.09 -2.84 -10.40
CA THR A 52 17.92 -3.99 -9.52
C THR A 52 18.79 -3.85 -8.27
N HIS A 53 20.04 -3.46 -8.45
CA HIS A 53 20.96 -3.27 -7.33
C HIS A 53 20.50 -2.16 -6.38
N VAL A 54 20.09 -1.03 -6.92
CA VAL A 54 19.58 0.10 -6.11
C VAL A 54 18.33 -0.29 -5.35
N LEU A 55 17.38 -0.98 -6.00
CA LEU A 55 16.16 -1.45 -5.33
C LEU A 55 16.48 -2.43 -4.21
N GLY A 56 17.44 -3.33 -4.42
CA GLY A 56 17.87 -4.26 -3.38
C GLY A 56 18.46 -3.55 -2.18
N GLN A 57 19.30 -2.55 -2.40
CA GLN A 57 19.86 -1.73 -1.33
C GLN A 57 18.80 -0.90 -0.61
N LEU A 58 17.86 -0.35 -1.38
CA LEU A 58 16.76 0.46 -0.83
C LEU A 58 15.90 -0.38 0.11
N THR A 59 15.47 -1.55 -0.32
CA THR A 59 14.61 -2.42 0.49
C THR A 59 15.34 -2.94 1.74
N HIS A 60 16.61 -3.28 1.61
CA HIS A 60 17.43 -3.73 2.73
C HIS A 60 17.59 -2.63 3.79
N THR A 61 17.92 -1.42 3.34
CA THR A 61 18.08 -0.26 4.22
C THR A 61 16.75 0.12 4.88
N LEU A 62 15.67 0.11 4.10
CA LEU A 62 14.33 0.41 4.60
C LEU A 62 13.94 -0.57 5.72
N ALA A 63 14.14 -1.87 5.49
CA ALA A 63 13.84 -2.90 6.49
C ALA A 63 14.63 -2.67 7.79
N ARG A 64 15.92 -2.37 7.68
CA ARG A 64 16.78 -2.12 8.84
C ARG A 64 16.31 -0.90 9.63
N LEU A 65 16.02 0.20 8.96
CA LEU A 65 15.58 1.44 9.62
C LEU A 65 14.20 1.29 10.27
N LEU A 66 13.28 0.63 9.60
CA LEU A 66 11.95 0.36 10.16
C LEU A 66 12.04 -0.59 11.35
N ALA A 67 12.93 -1.59 11.30
CA ALA A 67 13.15 -2.51 12.41
C ALA A 67 13.68 -1.79 13.65
N ASP A 68 14.43 -0.70 13.46
CA ASP A 68 14.94 0.14 14.54
C ASP A 68 13.89 1.14 15.08
N GLY A 69 12.68 1.11 14.57
CA GLY A 69 11.59 1.96 15.04
C GLY A 69 11.50 3.32 14.37
N HIS A 70 12.27 3.55 13.33
CA HIS A 70 12.20 4.83 12.61
C HIS A 70 11.05 4.84 11.61
N THR A 71 10.51 6.03 11.33
CA THR A 71 9.74 6.25 10.12
C THR A 71 10.73 6.67 9.04
N VAL A 72 10.46 6.29 7.80
CA VAL A 72 11.35 6.59 6.67
C VAL A 72 10.56 7.28 5.57
N THR A 73 11.01 8.45 5.18
CA THR A 73 10.43 9.18 4.05
C THR A 73 11.36 9.06 2.85
N VAL A 74 10.83 8.50 1.77
CA VAL A 74 11.50 8.47 0.47
C VAL A 74 10.88 9.58 -0.36
N GLY A 75 11.68 10.63 -0.63
CA GLY A 75 11.19 11.82 -1.32
C GLY A 75 10.57 11.48 -2.67
N GLY A 76 9.39 12.04 -2.93
CA GLY A 76 8.63 11.75 -4.16
C GLY A 76 7.85 10.46 -4.15
N LEU A 77 8.12 9.56 -3.20
CA LEU A 77 7.40 8.27 -3.09
C LEU A 77 6.42 8.28 -1.93
N GLY A 78 6.91 8.47 -0.73
CA GLY A 78 6.07 8.48 0.46
C GLY A 78 6.80 8.12 1.73
N THR A 79 6.03 7.92 2.80
CA THR A 79 6.55 7.63 4.13
C THR A 79 6.10 6.24 4.56
N PHE A 80 7.04 5.51 5.16
CA PHE A 80 6.85 4.14 5.63
C PHE A 80 6.98 4.09 7.14
N ARG A 81 6.15 3.26 7.76
CA ARG A 81 6.20 3.01 9.21
C ARG A 81 5.81 1.55 9.47
N ALA A 82 6.61 0.86 10.27
CA ALA A 82 6.26 -0.48 10.71
C ALA A 82 5.15 -0.42 11.77
N THR A 83 4.32 -1.43 11.78
CA THR A 83 3.25 -1.59 12.79
C THR A 83 3.50 -2.84 13.59
N VAL A 84 3.10 -2.80 14.85
CA VAL A 84 3.23 -3.94 15.75
C VAL A 84 1.86 -4.32 16.30
N GLY A 85 1.77 -5.54 16.80
CA GLY A 85 0.57 -6.05 17.43
C GLY A 85 0.89 -7.29 18.22
N VAL A 86 -0.15 -7.85 18.82
CA VAL A 86 -0.02 -9.05 19.65
C VAL A 86 0.17 -10.26 18.74
N VAL A 87 1.10 -11.14 19.13
CA VAL A 87 1.33 -12.42 18.44
C VAL A 87 0.02 -13.20 18.35
N GLU A 88 -0.22 -13.83 17.21
CA GLU A 88 -1.43 -14.60 16.97
C GLU A 88 -1.66 -15.64 18.07
N GLY A 89 -2.92 -15.75 18.52
CA GLY A 89 -3.30 -16.65 19.59
C GLY A 89 -3.18 -16.06 20.99
N LYS A 90 -2.69 -14.84 21.14
CA LYS A 90 -2.63 -14.16 22.43
C LYS A 90 -3.86 -13.28 22.65
N GLU A 91 -4.20 -13.06 23.93
CA GLU A 91 -5.35 -12.24 24.29
C GLU A 91 -5.13 -10.76 23.95
N GLN A 92 -6.24 -10.09 23.66
CA GLN A 92 -6.23 -8.62 23.51
C GLN A 92 -5.97 -7.96 24.86
N ASP A 93 -5.20 -6.88 24.81
CA ASP A 93 -4.88 -6.11 26.00
C ASP A 93 -5.96 -5.06 26.29
N SER A 94 -6.17 -4.80 27.58
CA SER A 94 -6.93 -3.63 28.01
C SER A 94 -5.93 -2.49 28.27
N PHE A 95 -6.26 -1.27 27.85
CA PHE A 95 -5.43 -0.11 28.12
C PHE A 95 -5.32 0.21 29.62
N ASP A 96 -6.43 0.00 30.36
CA ASP A 96 -6.51 0.37 31.76
C ASP A 96 -5.87 -0.63 32.72
N THR A 97 -5.64 -1.85 32.27
CA THR A 97 -5.02 -2.89 33.07
C THR A 97 -3.87 -3.51 32.29
N ASP A 98 -2.80 -3.83 32.97
CA ASP A 98 -1.63 -4.47 32.36
C ASP A 98 -1.75 -6.00 32.48
N GLU A 99 -2.95 -6.52 32.19
CA GLU A 99 -3.20 -7.95 32.20
C GLU A 99 -3.89 -8.41 30.93
N PRO A 100 -3.36 -9.46 30.27
CA PRO A 100 -2.10 -10.13 30.63
C PRO A 100 -0.89 -9.25 30.34
N LYS A 101 0.16 -9.39 31.16
CA LYS A 101 1.42 -8.62 30.93
C LYS A 101 2.05 -9.02 29.61
N ARG A 102 2.45 -8.01 28.84
CA ARG A 102 3.12 -8.21 27.57
C ARG A 102 4.62 -8.00 27.68
N ASN A 103 5.36 -8.70 26.85
CA ASN A 103 6.79 -8.54 26.71
C ASN A 103 7.17 -8.62 25.22
N ALA A 104 8.45 -8.51 24.93
CA ALA A 104 8.93 -8.52 23.55
C ALA A 104 8.61 -9.82 22.80
N GLN A 105 8.28 -10.91 23.49
CA GLN A 105 7.93 -12.18 22.87
C GLN A 105 6.47 -12.27 22.51
N SER A 106 5.62 -11.43 23.10
CA SER A 106 4.18 -11.43 22.84
C SER A 106 3.75 -10.33 21.86
N ILE A 107 4.69 -9.48 21.44
CA ILE A 107 4.46 -8.41 20.48
C ILE A 107 5.33 -8.66 19.26
N GLU A 108 4.78 -8.49 18.07
CA GLU A 108 5.53 -8.69 16.82
C GLU A 108 5.19 -7.62 15.79
N VAL A 109 6.06 -7.47 14.80
CA VAL A 109 5.77 -6.62 13.64
C VAL A 109 4.65 -7.28 12.83
N LYS A 110 3.58 -6.52 12.55
CA LYS A 110 2.43 -7.00 11.79
C LYS A 110 2.49 -6.56 10.33
N GLY A 111 3.06 -5.43 10.05
CA GLY A 111 3.14 -4.94 8.68
C GLY A 111 3.80 -3.59 8.58
N VAL A 112 3.61 -2.98 7.42
CA VAL A 112 4.15 -1.66 7.11
C VAL A 112 3.03 -0.79 6.58
N ASN A 113 2.85 0.38 7.16
CA ASN A 113 1.97 1.40 6.62
C ASN A 113 2.75 2.27 5.66
N TYR A 114 2.16 2.52 4.50
CA TYR A 114 2.70 3.39 3.48
C TYR A 114 1.75 4.56 3.27
N ARG A 115 2.28 5.77 3.28
CA ARG A 115 1.52 6.98 2.98
C ARG A 115 2.17 7.67 1.78
N ALA A 116 1.43 7.78 0.69
CA ALA A 116 1.94 8.38 -0.54
C ALA A 116 2.31 9.85 -0.33
N ASP A 117 3.40 10.27 -0.98
CA ASP A 117 3.79 11.67 -1.04
C ASP A 117 2.76 12.45 -1.86
N LYS A 118 2.45 13.67 -1.42
CA LYS A 118 1.52 14.53 -2.13
C LYS A 118 1.98 14.83 -3.56
N ALA A 119 3.28 14.92 -3.78
CA ALA A 119 3.85 15.13 -5.10
C ALA A 119 3.55 13.96 -6.05
N LEU A 120 3.63 12.72 -5.54
CA LEU A 120 3.28 11.55 -6.33
C LEU A 120 1.81 11.57 -6.74
N VAL A 121 0.92 11.88 -5.81
CA VAL A 121 -0.53 11.96 -6.09
C VAL A 121 -0.81 13.04 -7.12
N LYS A 122 -0.16 14.20 -6.99
CA LYS A 122 -0.30 15.30 -7.93
C LYS A 122 0.16 14.90 -9.33
N ASP A 123 1.29 14.23 -9.44
CA ASP A 123 1.81 13.76 -10.74
C ASP A 123 0.86 12.76 -11.40
N ILE A 124 0.28 11.86 -10.60
CA ILE A 124 -0.72 10.92 -11.10
C ILE A 124 -1.92 11.68 -11.66
N ARG A 125 -2.42 12.68 -10.93
CA ARG A 125 -3.56 13.50 -11.39
C ARG A 125 -3.27 14.20 -12.71
N VAL A 126 -2.08 14.73 -12.86
CA VAL A 126 -1.67 15.45 -14.08
C VAL A 126 -1.64 14.52 -15.29
N GLN A 127 -1.14 13.30 -15.10
CA GLN A 127 -0.96 12.33 -16.18
C GLN A 127 -2.22 11.51 -16.47
N CYS A 128 -3.11 11.40 -15.49
CA CYS A 128 -4.25 10.50 -15.59
C CYS A 128 -5.31 11.05 -16.55
N ARG A 129 -5.79 10.17 -17.43
CA ARG A 129 -6.97 10.42 -18.26
C ARG A 129 -7.95 9.31 -17.94
N LEU A 130 -9.10 9.69 -17.40
CA LEU A 130 -10.12 8.73 -16.95
C LEU A 130 -11.26 8.62 -17.95
N GLU A 131 -11.69 7.39 -18.21
CA GLU A 131 -12.92 7.13 -18.92
C GLU A 131 -13.74 6.12 -18.12
N ARG A 132 -15.04 6.07 -18.40
CA ARG A 132 -15.91 5.16 -17.69
C ARG A 132 -15.67 3.74 -18.15
N GLY A 133 -15.40 2.85 -17.19
CA GLY A 133 -15.19 1.45 -17.44
C GLY A 133 -16.50 0.68 -17.52
N LYS A 134 -16.41 -0.58 -17.89
CA LYS A 134 -17.53 -1.48 -17.95
C LYS A 134 -17.80 -2.03 -16.55
N GLU A 135 -18.92 -1.63 -15.97
CA GLU A 135 -19.27 -2.04 -14.61
C GLU A 135 -19.85 -3.45 -14.61
N SER A 136 -19.40 -4.24 -13.65
CA SER A 136 -20.11 -5.45 -13.28
C SER A 136 -20.74 -5.20 -11.91
N ARG A 137 -22.05 -5.36 -11.80
CA ARG A 137 -22.69 -5.34 -10.49
C ARG A 137 -22.24 -6.53 -9.68
N LEU A 138 -22.21 -6.37 -8.35
CA LEU A 138 -22.03 -7.49 -7.46
C LEU A 138 -23.01 -8.57 -7.87
N HIS A 139 -22.51 -9.79 -8.04
CA HIS A 139 -23.31 -10.90 -8.51
C HIS A 139 -24.49 -11.14 -7.57
N ARG A 140 -25.68 -10.93 -8.10
CA ARG A 140 -26.92 -11.28 -7.41
C ARG A 140 -27.38 -12.62 -7.94
N SER A 141 -27.02 -13.64 -7.25
CA SER A 141 -27.62 -14.96 -7.49
C SER A 141 -28.79 -15.14 -6.58
#